data_922e5b3411d0f8d7b795d727605815d2
#
_entry.id   922e5b3411d0f8d7b795d727605815d2
#
_cell.length_a   1.000
_cell.length_b   1.000
_cell.length_c   1.000
_cell.angle_alpha   90.00
_cell.angle_beta   90.00
_cell.angle_gamma   90.00
#
_symmetry.space_group_name_H-M   'P 1'
#
loop_
_entity.id
_entity.type
_entity.pdbx_description
1 polymer ?
#
loop_
_entity_poly.entity_id
_entity_poly.type
_entity_poly.pdbx_seq_one_letter_code
_entity_poly.pdbx_strand_id
1 'polypeptide(L)'
;MWKIHRYYLKEVGVSATITFVVLFGILLVSLVYRGISKAEGFSLVDAFLITFLWAVDTLPHLLPIALLFGPVLTYARASQDREITAIRSAGVSPRVAMVPALLIGIAFSIIASWALHWMVPRAHYWKYRVVAETVRSVLLQTGLMGDRFSYGGLMMTWESKDESGAWRDVLIQVKGGGSAGGPLGEGLFLAESAAVEIEDDERLVLVLRGARDAVGDRRLPEETRISVNLREITEGSRR
;
A
#
# COMPACT_ATOMS: atom_id res chain seq x y z
N MET A 1 -22.71 38.00 -14.43
CA MET A 1 -22.55 36.89 -13.44
C MET A 1 -21.72 35.72 -13.98
N TRP A 2 -21.94 35.28 -15.22
CA TRP A 2 -21.18 34.17 -15.81
C TRP A 2 -19.65 34.34 -15.79
N LYS A 3 -19.13 35.54 -16.01
CA LYS A 3 -17.67 35.82 -15.96
C LYS A 3 -17.08 35.61 -14.57
N ILE A 4 -17.80 35.99 -13.50
CA ILE A 4 -17.36 35.77 -12.10
C ILE A 4 -17.30 34.29 -11.79
N HIS A 5 -18.32 33.51 -12.17
CA HIS A 5 -18.29 32.05 -11.93
C HIS A 5 -17.15 31.39 -12.67
N ARG A 6 -16.91 31.73 -13.94
CA ARG A 6 -15.82 31.17 -14.74
C ARG A 6 -14.44 31.54 -14.17
N TYR A 7 -14.28 32.75 -13.66
CA TYR A 7 -13.06 33.22 -13.04
C TYR A 7 -12.76 32.40 -11.77
N TYR A 8 -13.67 32.35 -10.82
CA TYR A 8 -13.47 31.60 -9.57
C TYR A 8 -13.41 30.10 -9.80
N LEU A 9 -14.12 29.55 -10.79
CA LEU A 9 -14.02 28.14 -11.16
C LEU A 9 -12.58 27.78 -11.58
N LYS A 10 -11.98 28.62 -12.41
CA LYS A 10 -10.58 28.44 -12.84
C LYS A 10 -9.62 28.59 -11.67
N GLU A 11 -9.80 29.61 -10.86
CA GLU A 11 -8.91 29.96 -9.76
C GLU A 11 -8.91 28.89 -8.66
N VAL A 12 -10.09 28.46 -8.23
CA VAL A 12 -10.26 27.36 -7.27
C VAL A 12 -9.72 26.04 -7.84
N GLY A 13 -9.99 25.76 -9.12
CA GLY A 13 -9.49 24.57 -9.78
C GLY A 13 -7.96 24.54 -9.84
N VAL A 14 -7.33 25.65 -10.21
CA VAL A 14 -5.86 25.77 -10.25
C VAL A 14 -5.27 25.62 -8.85
N SER A 15 -5.82 26.33 -7.85
CA SER A 15 -5.34 26.24 -6.46
C SER A 15 -5.48 24.82 -5.90
N ALA A 16 -6.61 24.17 -6.14
CA ALA A 16 -6.83 22.78 -5.71
C ALA A 16 -5.86 21.81 -6.40
N THR A 17 -5.61 22.00 -7.70
CA THR A 17 -4.64 21.18 -8.45
C THR A 17 -3.22 21.36 -7.95
N ILE A 18 -2.78 22.60 -7.72
CA ILE A 18 -1.46 22.89 -7.17
C ILE A 18 -1.31 22.25 -5.80
N THR A 19 -2.30 22.43 -4.92
CA THR A 19 -2.30 21.82 -3.59
C THR A 19 -2.23 20.30 -3.68
N PHE A 20 -3.00 19.69 -4.58
CA PHE A 20 -2.98 18.26 -4.81
C PHE A 20 -1.60 17.78 -5.28
N VAL A 21 -0.98 18.44 -6.24
CA VAL A 21 0.35 18.10 -6.76
C VAL A 21 1.42 18.20 -5.67
N VAL A 22 1.38 19.24 -4.84
CA VAL A 22 2.32 19.42 -3.73
C VAL A 22 2.15 18.30 -2.69
N LEU A 23 0.92 18.03 -2.25
CA LEU A 23 0.64 16.98 -1.28
C LEU A 23 1.01 15.59 -1.83
N PHE A 24 0.70 15.34 -3.09
CA PHE A 24 1.05 14.09 -3.76
C PHE A 24 2.56 13.93 -3.90
N GLY A 25 3.28 15.00 -4.22
CA GLY A 25 4.75 15.00 -4.27
C GLY A 25 5.39 14.65 -2.93
N ILE A 26 4.92 15.24 -1.85
CA ILE A 26 5.40 14.93 -0.48
C ILE A 26 5.12 13.45 -0.16
N LEU A 27 3.91 12.98 -0.50
CA LEU A 27 3.53 11.59 -0.28
C LEU A 27 4.38 10.62 -1.10
N LEU A 28 4.66 10.94 -2.38
CA LEU A 28 5.52 10.12 -3.24
C LEU A 28 6.91 9.95 -2.64
N VAL A 29 7.53 11.02 -2.14
CA VAL A 29 8.84 10.93 -1.47
C VAL A 29 8.77 9.95 -0.29
N SER A 30 7.73 10.03 0.53
CA SER A 30 7.53 9.10 1.66
C SER A 30 7.33 7.66 1.20
N LEU A 31 6.58 7.45 0.13
CA LEU A 31 6.33 6.11 -0.43
C LEU A 31 7.60 5.50 -1.04
N VAL A 32 8.36 6.29 -1.80
CA VAL A 32 9.64 5.84 -2.38
C VAL A 32 10.62 5.45 -1.28
N TYR A 33 10.75 6.26 -0.24
CA TYR A 33 11.59 5.93 0.91
C TYR A 33 11.18 4.59 1.57
N ARG A 34 9.89 4.39 1.80
CA ARG A 34 9.36 3.13 2.34
C ARG A 34 9.55 1.95 1.38
N GLY A 35 9.40 2.20 0.08
CA GLY A 35 9.62 1.18 -0.95
C GLY A 35 11.06 0.69 -0.96
N ILE A 36 12.03 1.60 -0.95
CA ILE A 36 13.47 1.27 -0.92
C ILE A 36 13.84 0.55 0.38
N SER A 37 13.36 1.02 1.53
CA SER A 37 13.70 0.40 2.83
C SER A 37 13.12 -1.01 3.01
N LYS A 38 12.09 -1.38 2.26
CA LYS A 38 11.50 -2.73 2.25
C LYS A 38 11.97 -3.60 1.08
N ALA A 39 12.75 -3.02 0.17
CA ALA A 39 13.21 -3.70 -1.05
C ALA A 39 14.43 -4.61 -0.85
N GLU A 40 14.84 -4.89 0.40
CA GLU A 40 15.90 -5.87 0.65
C GLU A 40 15.49 -7.23 0.06
N GLY A 41 16.14 -7.60 -1.05
CA GLY A 41 15.85 -8.83 -1.80
C GLY A 41 14.92 -8.68 -3.02
N PHE A 42 14.34 -7.49 -3.27
CA PHE A 42 13.48 -7.23 -4.43
C PHE A 42 14.26 -6.57 -5.58
N SER A 43 13.82 -6.83 -6.82
CA SER A 43 14.28 -6.05 -7.97
C SER A 43 13.85 -4.58 -7.85
N LEU A 44 14.69 -3.65 -8.30
CA LEU A 44 14.34 -2.23 -8.33
C LEU A 44 13.04 -1.94 -9.11
N VAL A 45 12.78 -2.74 -10.15
CA VAL A 45 11.56 -2.62 -10.97
C VAL A 45 10.33 -3.00 -10.15
N ASP A 46 10.39 -4.10 -9.40
CA ASP A 46 9.29 -4.57 -8.56
C ASP A 46 9.02 -3.60 -7.42
N ALA A 47 10.08 -3.09 -6.78
CA ALA A 47 9.97 -2.07 -5.73
C ALA A 47 9.29 -0.79 -6.26
N PHE A 48 9.64 -0.34 -7.47
CA PHE A 48 9.01 0.81 -8.11
C PHE A 48 7.54 0.54 -8.44
N LEU A 49 7.22 -0.63 -9.01
CA LEU A 49 5.86 -1.01 -9.35
C LEU A 49 4.95 -1.08 -8.11
N ILE A 50 5.43 -1.71 -7.05
CA ILE A 50 4.70 -1.79 -5.77
C ILE A 50 4.48 -0.39 -5.20
N THR A 51 5.52 0.47 -5.22
CA THR A 51 5.42 1.86 -4.75
C THR A 51 4.40 2.66 -5.56
N PHE A 52 4.39 2.48 -6.88
CA PHE A 52 3.42 3.13 -7.75
C PHE A 52 1.97 2.68 -7.46
N LEU A 53 1.75 1.39 -7.26
CA LEU A 53 0.43 0.86 -6.89
C LEU A 53 -0.05 1.40 -5.52
N TRP A 54 0.87 1.59 -4.58
CA TRP A 54 0.55 2.24 -3.29
C TRP A 54 0.20 3.71 -3.46
N ALA A 55 0.88 4.41 -4.39
CA ALA A 55 0.55 5.79 -4.70
C ALA A 55 -0.88 5.92 -5.26
N VAL A 56 -1.26 5.02 -6.18
CA VAL A 56 -2.62 4.96 -6.75
C VAL A 56 -3.68 4.73 -5.67
N ASP A 57 -3.41 3.85 -4.71
CA ASP A 57 -4.30 3.56 -3.58
C ASP A 57 -4.54 4.79 -2.69
N THR A 58 -3.52 5.62 -2.51
CA THR A 58 -3.59 6.80 -1.64
C THR A 58 -4.19 8.03 -2.32
N LEU A 59 -4.21 8.08 -3.67
CA LEU A 59 -4.73 9.21 -4.45
C LEU A 59 -6.13 9.70 -4.02
N PRO A 60 -7.15 8.83 -3.87
CA PRO A 60 -8.49 9.29 -3.52
C PRO A 60 -8.57 9.94 -2.14
N HIS A 61 -7.68 9.61 -1.23
CA HIS A 61 -7.63 10.17 0.11
C HIS A 61 -7.03 11.59 0.15
N LEU A 62 -6.21 11.96 -0.85
CA LEU A 62 -5.66 13.30 -0.98
C LEU A 62 -6.64 14.30 -1.58
N LEU A 63 -7.60 13.83 -2.38
CA LEU A 63 -8.57 14.69 -3.06
C LEU A 63 -9.38 15.57 -2.08
N PRO A 64 -9.96 15.03 -0.99
CA PRO A 64 -10.70 15.86 -0.03
C PRO A 64 -9.83 16.93 0.63
N ILE A 65 -8.57 16.60 0.92
CA ILE A 65 -7.62 17.54 1.54
C ILE A 65 -7.27 18.66 0.57
N ALA A 66 -6.98 18.33 -0.68
CA ALA A 66 -6.70 19.32 -1.72
C ALA A 66 -7.90 20.25 -1.99
N LEU A 67 -9.11 19.69 -1.94
CA LEU A 67 -10.36 20.44 -2.07
C LEU A 67 -10.67 21.33 -0.88
N LEU A 68 -10.19 21.00 0.30
CA LEU A 68 -10.30 21.86 1.46
C LEU A 68 -9.37 23.09 1.31
N PHE A 69 -8.10 22.84 1.01
CA PHE A 69 -7.09 23.89 0.94
C PHE A 69 -7.20 24.76 -0.32
N GLY A 70 -7.58 24.21 -1.47
CA GLY A 70 -7.69 24.95 -2.72
C GLY A 70 -8.64 26.17 -2.62
N PRO A 71 -9.90 25.99 -2.25
CA PRO A 71 -10.82 27.12 -2.03
C PRO A 71 -10.36 28.06 -0.94
N VAL A 72 -9.83 27.55 0.19
CA VAL A 72 -9.34 28.40 1.28
C VAL A 72 -8.25 29.34 0.79
N LEU A 73 -7.26 28.86 0.06
CA LEU A 73 -6.19 29.68 -0.50
C LEU A 73 -6.73 30.71 -1.52
N THR A 74 -7.64 30.28 -2.40
CA THR A 74 -8.25 31.17 -3.40
C THR A 74 -9.01 32.30 -2.75
N TYR A 75 -9.88 31.99 -1.77
CA TYR A 75 -10.69 33.04 -1.13
C TYR A 75 -9.90 33.87 -0.13
N ALA A 76 -8.88 33.35 0.50
CA ALA A 76 -7.94 34.11 1.31
C ALA A 76 -7.26 35.21 0.46
N ARG A 77 -6.74 34.83 -0.73
CA ARG A 77 -6.16 35.79 -1.68
C ARG A 77 -7.19 36.81 -2.18
N ALA A 78 -8.34 36.35 -2.65
CA ALA A 78 -9.41 37.24 -3.13
C ALA A 78 -9.89 38.21 -2.05
N SER A 79 -9.81 37.82 -0.77
CA SER A 79 -10.12 38.72 0.36
C SER A 79 -9.01 39.74 0.58
N GLN A 80 -7.75 39.36 0.51
CA GLN A 80 -6.58 40.26 0.64
C GLN A 80 -6.56 41.28 -0.50
N ASP A 81 -6.86 40.88 -1.73
CA ASP A 81 -6.93 41.70 -2.92
C ASP A 81 -8.21 42.53 -2.97
N ARG A 82 -9.06 42.50 -1.92
CA ARG A 82 -10.35 43.19 -1.81
C ARG A 82 -11.36 42.87 -2.92
N GLU A 83 -11.18 41.79 -3.67
CA GLU A 83 -12.09 41.36 -4.74
C GLU A 83 -13.50 41.10 -4.19
N ILE A 84 -13.61 40.46 -3.04
CA ILE A 84 -14.89 40.17 -2.38
C ILE A 84 -15.59 41.48 -1.98
N THR A 85 -14.85 42.50 -1.53
CA THR A 85 -15.36 43.81 -1.20
C THR A 85 -15.86 44.54 -2.45
N ALA A 86 -15.13 44.48 -3.55
CA ALA A 86 -15.53 45.05 -4.84
C ALA A 86 -16.82 44.41 -5.39
N ILE A 87 -16.98 43.08 -5.25
CA ILE A 87 -18.20 42.37 -5.63
C ILE A 87 -19.41 42.88 -4.81
N ARG A 88 -19.22 43.08 -3.49
CA ARG A 88 -20.27 43.60 -2.61
C ARG A 88 -20.64 45.04 -2.95
N SER A 89 -19.67 45.91 -3.21
CA SER A 89 -19.92 47.31 -3.56
C SER A 89 -20.65 47.45 -4.92
N ALA A 90 -20.46 46.48 -5.82
CA ALA A 90 -21.21 46.36 -7.07
C ALA A 90 -22.65 45.82 -6.89
N GLY A 91 -23.13 45.63 -5.65
CA GLY A 91 -24.46 45.11 -5.35
C GLY A 91 -24.63 43.58 -5.60
N VAL A 92 -23.54 42.85 -5.86
CA VAL A 92 -23.59 41.42 -6.12
C VAL A 92 -23.35 40.62 -4.82
N SER A 93 -24.19 39.62 -4.56
CA SER A 93 -24.05 38.81 -3.37
C SER A 93 -22.74 37.98 -3.42
N PRO A 94 -21.93 37.94 -2.33
CA PRO A 94 -20.71 37.14 -2.26
C PRO A 94 -20.95 35.65 -2.48
N ARG A 95 -22.18 35.18 -2.26
CA ARG A 95 -22.56 33.76 -2.52
C ARG A 95 -22.31 33.36 -3.96
N VAL A 96 -22.40 34.28 -4.91
CA VAL A 96 -22.12 34.07 -6.33
C VAL A 96 -20.66 33.60 -6.54
N ALA A 97 -19.74 34.14 -5.76
CA ALA A 97 -18.32 33.72 -5.81
C ALA A 97 -18.07 32.32 -5.17
N MET A 98 -18.95 31.87 -4.25
CA MET A 98 -18.81 30.60 -3.56
C MET A 98 -19.38 29.40 -4.34
N VAL A 99 -20.32 29.63 -5.25
CA VAL A 99 -20.94 28.58 -6.09
C VAL A 99 -19.90 27.75 -6.86
N PRO A 100 -18.86 28.30 -7.48
CA PRO A 100 -17.82 27.54 -8.15
C PRO A 100 -17.09 26.52 -7.26
N ALA A 101 -16.80 26.89 -6.02
CA ALA A 101 -16.17 25.99 -5.07
C ALA A 101 -17.08 24.79 -4.74
N LEU A 102 -18.39 25.05 -4.57
CA LEU A 102 -19.37 24.00 -4.34
C LEU A 102 -19.45 23.04 -5.53
N LEU A 103 -19.48 23.57 -6.76
CA LEU A 103 -19.54 22.77 -7.99
C LEU A 103 -18.28 21.89 -8.15
N ILE A 104 -17.10 22.46 -7.90
CA ILE A 104 -15.84 21.70 -7.90
C ILE A 104 -15.89 20.62 -6.82
N GLY A 105 -16.34 20.95 -5.60
CA GLY A 105 -16.47 20.00 -4.50
C GLY A 105 -17.36 18.81 -4.86
N ILE A 106 -18.53 19.07 -5.47
CA ILE A 106 -19.45 18.01 -5.93
C ILE A 106 -18.78 17.17 -7.02
N ALA A 107 -18.17 17.77 -8.03
CA ALA A 107 -17.53 17.06 -9.13
C ALA A 107 -16.41 16.12 -8.62
N PHE A 108 -15.56 16.63 -7.75
CA PHE A 108 -14.48 15.82 -7.18
C PHE A 108 -14.97 14.77 -6.20
N SER A 109 -16.06 15.00 -5.45
CA SER A 109 -16.71 14.00 -4.62
C SER A 109 -17.17 12.80 -5.45
N ILE A 110 -17.75 13.05 -6.62
CA ILE A 110 -18.15 12.00 -7.57
C ILE A 110 -16.92 11.25 -8.07
N ILE A 111 -15.86 11.97 -8.47
CA ILE A 111 -14.61 11.38 -8.94
C ILE A 111 -13.96 10.54 -7.84
N ALA A 112 -13.88 11.05 -6.61
CA ALA A 112 -13.30 10.33 -5.48
C ALA A 112 -14.12 9.07 -5.14
N SER A 113 -15.45 9.16 -5.15
CA SER A 113 -16.33 8.02 -4.93
C SER A 113 -16.14 6.95 -6.00
N TRP A 114 -16.08 7.36 -7.27
CA TRP A 114 -15.79 6.44 -8.38
C TRP A 114 -14.42 5.78 -8.22
N ALA A 115 -13.38 6.54 -7.89
CA ALA A 115 -12.04 6.03 -7.70
C ALA A 115 -11.98 5.01 -6.56
N LEU A 116 -12.63 5.30 -5.42
CA LEU A 116 -12.69 4.38 -4.27
C LEU A 116 -13.41 3.06 -4.59
N HIS A 117 -14.47 3.10 -5.41
CA HIS A 117 -15.25 1.90 -5.71
C HIS A 117 -14.68 1.07 -6.87
N TRP A 118 -13.98 1.69 -7.82
CA TRP A 118 -13.51 1.02 -9.04
C TRP A 118 -12.00 0.94 -9.17
N MET A 119 -11.29 2.01 -8.88
CA MET A 119 -9.85 2.09 -9.10
C MET A 119 -9.09 1.42 -7.95
N VAL A 120 -9.47 1.72 -6.72
CA VAL A 120 -8.79 1.20 -5.52
C VAL A 120 -8.88 -0.33 -5.42
N PRO A 121 -10.04 -1.00 -5.57
CA PRO A 121 -10.09 -2.47 -5.50
C PRO A 121 -9.25 -3.14 -6.58
N ARG A 122 -9.24 -2.59 -7.80
CA ARG A 122 -8.39 -3.10 -8.88
C ARG A 122 -6.91 -2.92 -8.59
N ALA A 123 -6.50 -1.74 -8.07
CA ALA A 123 -5.13 -1.50 -7.67
C ALA A 123 -4.69 -2.46 -6.55
N HIS A 124 -5.56 -2.75 -5.59
CA HIS A 124 -5.32 -3.76 -4.55
C HIS A 124 -5.11 -5.16 -5.15
N TYR A 125 -5.98 -5.59 -6.06
CA TYR A 125 -5.84 -6.89 -6.72
C TYR A 125 -4.50 -7.02 -7.46
N TRP A 126 -4.13 -6.03 -8.26
CA TRP A 126 -2.85 -6.01 -8.96
C TRP A 126 -1.65 -5.97 -8.01
N LYS A 127 -1.76 -5.20 -6.92
CA LYS A 127 -0.72 -5.10 -5.89
C LYS A 127 -0.43 -6.46 -5.26
N TYR A 128 -1.46 -7.18 -4.83
CA TYR A 128 -1.28 -8.50 -4.21
C TYR A 128 -0.71 -9.53 -5.19
N ARG A 129 -1.16 -9.51 -6.43
CA ARG A 129 -0.62 -10.39 -7.47
C ARG A 129 0.86 -10.13 -7.72
N VAL A 130 1.26 -8.87 -7.89
CA VAL A 130 2.68 -8.51 -8.09
C VAL A 130 3.51 -8.91 -6.87
N VAL A 131 3.04 -8.65 -5.66
CA VAL A 131 3.74 -9.06 -4.42
C VAL A 131 3.88 -10.57 -4.36
N ALA A 132 2.82 -11.34 -4.67
CA ALA A 132 2.86 -12.80 -4.67
C ALA A 132 3.86 -13.36 -5.69
N GLU A 133 3.84 -12.83 -6.92
CA GLU A 133 4.79 -13.23 -7.97
C GLU A 133 6.23 -12.87 -7.60
N THR A 134 6.45 -11.70 -7.00
CA THR A 134 7.79 -11.27 -6.58
C THR A 134 8.30 -12.09 -5.40
N VAL A 135 7.48 -12.35 -4.38
CA VAL A 135 7.85 -13.24 -3.27
C VAL A 135 8.18 -14.63 -3.79
N ARG A 136 7.38 -15.16 -4.73
CA ARG A 136 7.64 -16.43 -5.39
C ARG A 136 8.98 -16.43 -6.12
N SER A 137 9.27 -15.40 -6.92
CA SER A 137 10.52 -15.30 -7.68
C SER A 137 11.74 -15.21 -6.76
N VAL A 138 11.63 -14.42 -5.67
CA VAL A 138 12.67 -14.31 -4.64
C VAL A 138 12.89 -15.66 -3.96
N LEU A 139 11.83 -16.35 -3.54
CA LEU A 139 11.93 -17.68 -2.93
C LEU A 139 12.56 -18.70 -3.87
N LEU A 140 12.24 -18.64 -5.17
CA LEU A 140 12.83 -19.54 -6.18
C LEU A 140 14.29 -19.18 -6.49
N GLN A 141 14.64 -17.88 -6.54
CA GLN A 141 15.99 -17.39 -6.83
C GLN A 141 16.94 -17.48 -5.63
N THR A 142 16.46 -17.17 -4.42
CA THR A 142 17.25 -17.23 -3.18
C THR A 142 17.69 -18.67 -2.88
N GLY A 143 16.92 -19.67 -3.35
CA GLY A 143 17.33 -21.07 -3.31
C GLY A 143 18.59 -21.41 -4.14
N LEU A 144 19.06 -20.47 -4.98
CA LEU A 144 20.27 -20.61 -5.79
C LEU A 144 21.47 -19.82 -5.24
N MET A 145 21.24 -18.83 -4.37
CA MET A 145 22.27 -17.89 -3.92
C MET A 145 22.31 -17.57 -2.42
N GLY A 146 21.42 -18.09 -1.59
CA GLY A 146 21.38 -17.73 -0.17
C GLY A 146 20.70 -18.77 0.71
N ASP A 147 21.22 -18.91 1.93
CA ASP A 147 20.74 -19.87 2.93
C ASP A 147 19.67 -19.27 3.87
N ARG A 148 19.22 -18.04 3.60
CA ARG A 148 18.33 -17.32 4.52
C ARG A 148 17.29 -16.47 3.79
N PHE A 149 16.06 -16.57 4.26
CA PHE A 149 14.94 -15.71 3.86
C PHE A 149 14.35 -15.06 5.12
N SER A 150 14.11 -13.75 5.08
CA SER A 150 13.47 -13.03 6.17
C SER A 150 12.38 -12.12 5.62
N TYR A 151 11.15 -12.32 6.05
CA TYR A 151 10.01 -11.50 5.65
C TYR A 151 8.90 -11.49 6.71
N GLY A 152 8.41 -10.31 7.09
CA GLY A 152 7.22 -10.15 7.95
C GLY A 152 7.31 -10.77 9.34
N GLY A 153 8.52 -10.91 9.90
CA GLY A 153 8.74 -11.59 11.20
C GLY A 153 8.95 -13.10 11.09
N LEU A 154 8.87 -13.65 9.87
CA LEU A 154 9.22 -15.04 9.57
C LEU A 154 10.65 -15.05 9.02
N MET A 155 11.55 -15.76 9.66
CA MET A 155 12.90 -16.01 9.19
C MET A 155 13.04 -17.49 8.88
N MET A 156 13.43 -17.82 7.66
CA MET A 156 13.72 -19.18 7.21
C MET A 156 15.20 -19.31 6.86
N THR A 157 15.82 -20.38 7.30
CA THR A 157 17.16 -20.77 6.89
C THR A 157 17.12 -22.25 6.49
N TRP A 158 17.78 -22.63 5.40
CA TRP A 158 17.81 -24.01 4.90
C TRP A 158 19.25 -24.41 4.55
N GLU A 159 19.52 -25.68 4.60
CA GLU A 159 20.85 -26.21 4.30
C GLU A 159 21.01 -26.60 2.82
N SER A 160 19.96 -27.15 2.21
CA SER A 160 20.01 -27.57 0.81
C SER A 160 18.63 -27.45 0.14
N LYS A 161 18.63 -27.48 -1.19
CA LYS A 161 17.42 -27.53 -2.02
C LYS A 161 17.46 -28.81 -2.86
N ASP A 162 16.34 -29.51 -2.87
CA ASP A 162 16.18 -30.74 -3.67
C ASP A 162 15.89 -30.41 -5.14
N GLU A 163 16.09 -31.33 -6.06
CA GLU A 163 15.76 -31.20 -7.49
C GLU A 163 14.28 -30.94 -7.74
N SER A 164 13.41 -31.32 -6.81
CA SER A 164 11.97 -31.02 -6.81
C SER A 164 11.63 -29.57 -6.42
N GLY A 165 12.64 -28.79 -5.98
CA GLY A 165 12.44 -27.42 -5.51
C GLY A 165 12.05 -27.29 -4.03
N ALA A 166 11.94 -28.39 -3.30
CA ALA A 166 11.69 -28.39 -1.86
C ALA A 166 12.99 -28.09 -1.10
N TRP A 167 12.90 -27.31 -0.03
CA TRP A 167 14.02 -27.04 0.87
C TRP A 167 14.16 -28.16 1.89
N ARG A 168 15.39 -28.54 2.22
CA ARG A 168 15.73 -29.54 3.23
C ARG A 168 16.41 -28.89 4.43
N ASP A 169 16.17 -29.46 5.60
CA ASP A 169 16.72 -29.03 6.89
C ASP A 169 16.44 -27.55 7.15
N VAL A 170 15.15 -27.23 7.19
CA VAL A 170 14.65 -25.86 7.27
C VAL A 170 14.48 -25.46 8.73
N LEU A 171 15.17 -24.39 9.12
CA LEU A 171 14.99 -23.71 10.39
C LEU A 171 14.05 -22.52 10.18
N ILE A 172 12.94 -22.51 10.88
CA ILE A 172 11.94 -21.45 10.81
C ILE A 172 11.86 -20.77 12.16
N GLN A 173 12.14 -19.46 12.16
CA GLN A 173 11.94 -18.60 13.31
C GLN A 173 10.74 -17.69 13.06
N VAL A 174 9.75 -17.78 13.94
CA VAL A 174 8.59 -16.90 13.96
C VAL A 174 8.76 -15.91 15.09
N LYS A 175 8.90 -14.61 14.76
CA LYS A 175 9.17 -13.54 15.71
C LYS A 175 8.04 -12.52 15.68
N GLY A 176 7.38 -12.34 16.83
CA GLY A 176 6.37 -11.30 17.06
C GLY A 176 4.98 -11.66 16.57
N GLY A 177 3.94 -11.30 17.33
CA GLY A 177 2.53 -11.64 17.19
C GLY A 177 1.83 -11.15 15.92
N GLY A 178 2.43 -11.34 14.76
CA GLY A 178 1.80 -11.14 13.47
C GLY A 178 1.21 -12.45 12.96
N SER A 179 0.20 -12.36 12.09
CA SER A 179 -0.51 -13.48 11.45
C SER A 179 0.38 -14.45 10.65
N ALA A 180 1.67 -14.16 10.52
CA ALA A 180 2.63 -14.99 9.80
C ALA A 180 2.92 -16.34 10.48
N GLY A 181 2.64 -16.47 11.78
CA GLY A 181 2.89 -17.70 12.54
C GLY A 181 1.78 -18.76 12.46
N GLY A 182 0.58 -18.35 12.11
CA GLY A 182 -0.58 -19.26 12.05
C GLY A 182 -0.69 -20.15 13.29
N PRO A 183 -0.85 -21.47 13.11
CA PRO A 183 -1.01 -22.42 14.21
C PRO A 183 0.29 -22.67 15.01
N LEU A 184 1.45 -22.18 14.57
CA LEU A 184 2.74 -22.46 15.20
C LEU A 184 3.02 -21.55 16.41
N GLY A 185 2.44 -20.34 16.49
CA GLY A 185 2.80 -19.35 17.50
C GLY A 185 4.23 -18.80 17.32
N GLU A 186 4.71 -18.05 18.32
CA GLU A 186 6.10 -17.58 18.37
C GLU A 186 7.02 -18.73 18.77
N GLY A 187 8.09 -18.93 18.01
CA GLY A 187 9.04 -20.00 18.33
C GLY A 187 10.06 -20.26 17.24
N LEU A 188 10.89 -21.26 17.51
CA LEU A 188 11.89 -21.78 16.61
C LEU A 188 11.49 -23.21 16.22
N PHE A 189 11.29 -23.45 14.94
CA PHE A 189 10.84 -24.73 14.41
C PHE A 189 11.87 -25.30 13.44
N LEU A 190 12.08 -26.60 13.52
CA LEU A 190 12.90 -27.36 12.60
C LEU A 190 11.97 -28.22 11.75
N ALA A 191 12.14 -28.22 10.44
CA ALA A 191 11.41 -29.07 9.51
C ALA A 191 12.38 -29.83 8.61
N GLU A 192 12.10 -31.10 8.38
CA GLU A 192 12.92 -31.94 7.48
C GLU A 192 12.81 -31.48 6.03
N SER A 193 11.61 -31.01 5.63
CA SER A 193 11.42 -30.36 4.34
C SER A 193 10.34 -29.30 4.39
N ALA A 194 10.48 -28.28 3.55
CA ALA A 194 9.50 -27.24 3.34
C ALA A 194 9.25 -27.01 1.85
N ALA A 195 7.99 -26.83 1.47
CA ALA A 195 7.59 -26.45 0.13
C ALA A 195 6.61 -25.28 0.19
N VAL A 196 6.65 -24.39 -0.82
CA VAL A 196 5.70 -23.29 -0.95
C VAL A 196 4.68 -23.67 -2.00
N GLU A 197 3.42 -23.73 -1.57
CA GLU A 197 2.26 -23.85 -2.43
C GLU A 197 1.51 -22.50 -2.45
N ILE A 198 1.02 -22.10 -3.61
CA ILE A 198 0.16 -20.95 -3.77
C ILE A 198 -1.26 -21.50 -3.90
N GLU A 199 -2.08 -21.28 -2.87
CA GLU A 199 -3.46 -21.78 -2.84
C GLU A 199 -4.42 -20.79 -3.53
N ASP A 200 -4.14 -19.49 -3.41
CA ASP A 200 -4.86 -18.39 -4.07
C ASP A 200 -3.91 -17.23 -4.31
N ASP A 201 -4.28 -16.28 -5.19
CA ASP A 201 -3.49 -15.06 -5.48
C ASP A 201 -3.15 -14.22 -4.22
N GLU A 202 -3.78 -14.52 -3.08
CA GLU A 202 -3.63 -13.78 -1.81
C GLU A 202 -3.02 -14.61 -0.66
N ARG A 203 -2.83 -15.94 -0.83
CA ARG A 203 -2.38 -16.84 0.24
C ARG A 203 -1.20 -17.69 -0.19
N LEU A 204 -0.08 -17.51 0.50
CA LEU A 204 1.05 -18.43 0.44
C LEU A 204 0.87 -19.50 1.51
N VAL A 205 0.89 -20.75 1.11
CA VAL A 205 0.86 -21.88 2.03
C VAL A 205 2.27 -22.50 2.07
N LEU A 206 2.88 -22.40 3.23
CA LEU A 206 4.13 -23.11 3.51
C LEU A 206 3.78 -24.49 4.05
N VAL A 207 4.08 -25.52 3.31
CA VAL A 207 3.87 -26.91 3.69
C VAL A 207 5.15 -27.44 4.33
N LEU A 208 5.11 -27.70 5.62
CA LEU A 208 6.23 -28.26 6.39
C LEU A 208 6.01 -29.76 6.62
N ARG A 209 7.02 -30.55 6.35
CA ARG A 209 7.03 -31.98 6.65
C ARG A 209 8.05 -32.29 7.73
N GLY A 210 7.68 -33.16 8.68
CA GLY A 210 8.53 -33.53 9.78
C GLY A 210 8.90 -32.39 10.73
N ALA A 211 7.99 -31.41 10.90
CA ALA A 211 8.22 -30.23 11.71
C ALA A 211 8.24 -30.57 13.21
N ARG A 212 9.20 -29.99 13.94
CA ARG A 212 9.35 -30.11 15.40
C ARG A 212 9.71 -28.75 16.01
N ASP A 213 9.24 -28.52 17.21
CA ASP A 213 9.68 -27.36 18.00
C ASP A 213 11.11 -27.56 18.45
N ALA A 214 12.00 -26.62 18.13
CA ALA A 214 13.41 -26.72 18.48
C ALA A 214 13.68 -26.53 19.98
N VAL A 215 12.74 -25.90 20.72
CA VAL A 215 12.89 -25.61 22.15
C VAL A 215 12.11 -26.61 23.02
N GLY A 216 10.95 -27.07 22.55
CA GLY A 216 9.99 -27.86 23.32
C GLY A 216 9.97 -29.36 23.01
N ASP A 217 10.78 -29.84 22.07
CA ASP A 217 10.78 -31.25 21.55
C ASP A 217 9.38 -31.77 21.17
N ARG A 218 8.43 -30.84 20.94
CA ARG A 218 7.05 -31.16 20.53
C ARG A 218 7.04 -31.46 19.04
N ARG A 219 6.69 -32.67 18.67
CA ARG A 219 6.48 -33.04 17.26
C ARG A 219 5.15 -32.44 16.80
N LEU A 220 5.20 -31.74 15.70
CA LEU A 220 4.02 -31.25 14.98
C LEU A 220 3.45 -32.36 14.08
N PRO A 221 2.23 -32.23 13.56
CA PRO A 221 1.68 -33.16 12.59
C PRO A 221 2.62 -33.36 11.40
N GLU A 222 2.57 -34.55 10.79
CA GLU A 222 3.46 -34.96 9.69
C GLU A 222 3.46 -33.98 8.51
N GLU A 223 2.31 -33.34 8.26
CA GLU A 223 2.19 -32.19 7.37
C GLU A 223 1.59 -31.01 8.15
N THR A 224 2.37 -29.96 8.35
CA THR A 224 1.89 -28.73 8.96
C THR A 224 1.82 -27.66 7.89
N ARG A 225 0.61 -27.14 7.63
CA ARG A 225 0.35 -26.09 6.66
C ARG A 225 0.28 -24.74 7.36
N ILE A 226 1.16 -23.83 7.01
CA ILE A 226 1.17 -22.45 7.48
C ILE A 226 0.66 -21.56 6.34
N SER A 227 -0.56 -21.06 6.48
CA SER A 227 -1.07 -20.09 5.54
C SER A 227 -0.60 -18.68 5.94
N VAL A 228 0.19 -18.07 5.09
CA VAL A 228 0.64 -16.69 5.24
C VAL A 228 -0.26 -15.82 4.38
N ASN A 229 -1.10 -15.02 5.02
CA ASN A 229 -1.96 -14.09 4.30
C ASN A 229 -1.16 -12.85 3.88
N LEU A 230 -0.92 -12.71 2.58
CA LEU A 230 -0.17 -11.58 2.02
C LEU A 230 -0.84 -10.23 2.32
N ARG A 231 -2.14 -10.22 2.52
CA ARG A 231 -2.92 -9.04 2.88
C ARG A 231 -2.57 -8.52 4.27
N GLU A 232 -2.47 -9.40 5.26
CA GLU A 232 -2.13 -9.03 6.64
C GLU A 232 -0.68 -8.58 6.78
N ILE A 233 0.22 -9.13 5.97
CA ILE A 233 1.64 -8.74 5.94
C ILE A 233 1.79 -7.30 5.41
N THR A 234 0.97 -6.90 4.44
CA THR A 234 0.99 -5.52 3.90
C THR A 234 0.30 -4.52 4.82
N GLU A 235 -0.69 -4.94 5.63
CA GLU A 235 -1.44 -4.11 6.58
C GLU A 235 -0.83 -4.12 7.99
N GLY A 236 -0.21 -5.21 8.43
CA GLY A 236 0.35 -5.40 9.78
C GLY A 236 1.53 -4.51 10.16
N SER A 237 2.00 -3.65 9.27
CA SER A 237 3.01 -2.60 9.54
C SER A 237 2.39 -1.32 10.15
N ARG A 238 1.15 -1.36 10.64
CA ARG A 238 0.45 -0.22 11.24
C ARG A 238 0.41 -0.23 12.78
N ARG A 239 1.25 -1.06 13.44
CA ARG A 239 1.43 -0.97 14.89
C ARG A 239 2.85 -0.62 15.28
#